data_7cea47a3c39afc59834a12c17652900a
#
_entry.id   7cea47a3c39afc59834a12c17652900a
#
_cell.length_a   1.000
_cell.length_b   1.000
_cell.length_c   1.000
_cell.angle_alpha   90.00
_cell.angle_beta   90.00
_cell.angle_gamma   90.00
#
_symmetry.space_group_name_H-M   'P 1'
#
loop_
_entity.id
_entity.type
_entity.pdbx_description
1 polymer ?
#
loop_
_entity_poly.entity_id
_entity_poly.type
_entity_poly.pdbx_seq_one_letter_code
_entity_poly.pdbx_strand_id
1 'polypeptide(L)'
;CSFRLTHMEDSRWLCRSTRFVVSSAPVLKVEGACESIAAGCGENGDTCSLFRYGACTLCTISDGMGNGAMAAESSSLVSGIFQRMIVSGMELSRAVRTINQLVHSDTYATLDAICIDAHKGSAYLVKSAACPTLLLRGSELIRLSGRSLPIGIVEEIQPDCLRLQLQEGDEIIMFSDGVHPQEILEWTREKDETQDVRGELSVLMRKLKSRERSDDSTVAILKVERYEV
;
A
#
# COMPACT_ATOMS: atom_id res chain seq x y z
N CYS A 1 24.87 -13.04 5.57
CA CYS A 1 23.55 -13.53 5.07
C CYS A 1 22.98 -14.48 6.10
N SER A 2 21.81 -14.18 6.63
CA SER A 2 21.08 -15.08 7.52
C SER A 2 20.20 -16.01 6.69
N PHE A 3 20.14 -17.29 7.07
CA PHE A 3 19.32 -18.30 6.39
C PHE A 3 18.28 -18.83 7.37
N ARG A 4 17.06 -19.04 6.89
CA ARG A 4 16.01 -19.71 7.65
C ARG A 4 15.87 -21.15 7.17
N LEU A 5 15.92 -22.10 8.11
CA LEU A 5 15.62 -23.50 7.87
C LEU A 5 14.14 -23.75 8.20
N THR A 6 13.34 -24.14 7.19
CA THR A 6 12.00 -24.67 7.42
C THR A 6 12.02 -26.18 7.29
N HIS A 7 11.59 -26.85 8.33
CA HIS A 7 11.46 -28.31 8.36
C HIS A 7 10.08 -28.71 7.82
N MET A 8 10.06 -29.55 6.79
CA MET A 8 8.84 -30.21 6.32
C MET A 8 8.97 -31.70 6.65
N GLU A 9 8.13 -32.18 7.56
CA GLU A 9 7.97 -33.62 7.77
C GLU A 9 7.06 -34.21 6.71
N ASP A 10 7.61 -35.12 5.88
CA ASP A 10 6.82 -35.96 4.99
C ASP A 10 6.53 -37.28 5.70
N SER A 11 5.29 -37.50 6.13
CA SER A 11 4.84 -38.63 6.93
C SER A 11 4.64 -39.95 6.15
N ARG A 12 5.34 -40.14 5.03
CA ARG A 12 5.31 -41.43 4.28
C ARG A 12 6.37 -42.40 4.75
N TRP A 13 5.92 -43.50 5.23
CA TRP A 13 6.61 -44.58 5.95
C TRP A 13 7.79 -45.26 5.25
N LEU A 14 8.33 -44.82 4.13
CA LEU A 14 9.34 -45.52 3.33
C LEU A 14 10.55 -44.70 2.87
N CYS A 15 10.69 -43.44 3.24
CA CYS A 15 11.87 -42.64 2.91
C CYS A 15 12.47 -41.95 4.13
N ARG A 16 13.67 -42.40 4.53
CA ARG A 16 14.53 -41.69 5.51
C ARG A 16 15.18 -40.42 4.88
N SER A 17 14.44 -39.63 4.14
CA SER A 17 14.96 -38.37 3.60
C SER A 17 14.23 -37.20 4.22
N THR A 18 14.97 -36.34 4.86
CA THR A 18 14.46 -35.03 5.35
C THR A 18 14.75 -33.97 4.30
N ARG A 19 13.73 -33.31 3.81
CA ARG A 19 13.88 -32.22 2.85
C ARG A 19 13.97 -30.91 3.60
N PHE A 20 15.06 -30.20 3.44
CA PHE A 20 15.24 -28.84 3.97
C PHE A 20 15.08 -27.84 2.85
N VAL A 21 14.31 -26.79 3.09
CA VAL A 21 14.27 -25.61 2.22
C VAL A 21 15.09 -24.53 2.90
N VAL A 22 16.18 -24.13 2.28
CA VAL A 22 17.02 -23.04 2.74
C VAL A 22 16.66 -21.81 1.95
N SER A 23 16.18 -20.77 2.62
CA SER A 23 15.93 -19.45 2.01
C SER A 23 16.72 -18.37 2.76
N SER A 24 17.06 -17.29 2.08
CA SER A 24 17.62 -16.10 2.75
C SER A 24 16.58 -15.54 3.72
N ALA A 25 17.01 -15.15 4.91
CA ALA A 25 16.15 -14.39 5.82
C ALA A 25 15.89 -12.97 5.24
N PRO A 26 14.71 -12.39 5.43
CA PRO A 26 14.48 -11.01 5.08
C PRO A 26 15.39 -10.08 5.89
N VAL A 27 15.78 -8.94 5.33
CA VAL A 27 16.57 -7.90 6.03
C VAL A 27 15.66 -7.03 6.88
N LEU A 28 14.41 -6.85 6.43
CA LEU A 28 13.42 -6.01 7.07
C LEU A 28 12.13 -6.81 7.35
N LYS A 29 11.42 -6.36 8.36
CA LYS A 29 10.04 -6.73 8.66
C LYS A 29 9.17 -5.51 8.38
N VAL A 30 8.04 -5.70 7.74
CA VAL A 30 7.08 -4.63 7.47
C VAL A 30 5.80 -4.95 8.21
N GLU A 31 5.38 -4.06 9.08
CA GLU A 31 4.06 -4.07 9.70
C GLU A 31 3.23 -2.96 9.08
N GLY A 32 1.93 -3.19 8.95
CA GLY A 32 1.09 -2.17 8.35
C GLY A 32 -0.39 -2.40 8.66
N ALA A 33 -1.13 -1.31 8.51
CA ALA A 33 -2.58 -1.29 8.60
C ALA A 33 -3.14 -0.27 7.61
N CYS A 34 -4.36 -0.50 7.14
CA CYS A 34 -5.12 0.47 6.35
C CYS A 34 -6.58 0.48 6.77
N GLU A 35 -7.17 1.65 6.75
CA GLU A 35 -8.58 1.87 7.13
C GLU A 35 -9.16 2.99 6.27
N SER A 36 -10.47 2.92 6.03
CA SER A 36 -11.19 3.85 5.18
C SER A 36 -12.49 4.27 5.84
N ILE A 37 -12.91 5.52 5.63
CA ILE A 37 -14.14 6.13 6.16
C ILE A 37 -14.89 6.74 4.99
N ALA A 38 -16.17 6.37 4.81
CA ALA A 38 -17.05 7.03 3.86
C ALA A 38 -17.44 8.44 4.35
N ALA A 39 -17.53 9.39 3.43
CA ALA A 39 -17.92 10.79 3.71
C ALA A 39 -19.38 10.92 4.15
N GLY A 40 -20.24 9.99 3.83
CA GLY A 40 -21.67 10.02 4.12
C GLY A 40 -22.26 8.64 4.37
N CYS A 41 -23.58 8.52 4.17
CA CYS A 41 -24.29 7.24 4.31
C CYS A 41 -24.21 6.36 3.06
N GLY A 42 -23.42 6.74 2.05
CA GLY A 42 -23.25 6.02 0.78
C GLY A 42 -22.13 4.97 0.83
N GLU A 43 -21.90 4.35 -0.33
CA GLU A 43 -20.75 3.48 -0.53
C GLU A 43 -19.47 4.32 -0.58
N ASN A 44 -18.40 3.77 -0.03
CA ASN A 44 -17.09 4.39 -0.05
C ASN A 44 -16.44 4.24 -1.43
N GLY A 45 -16.13 5.33 -2.10
CA GLY A 45 -15.45 5.35 -3.40
C GLY A 45 -13.99 4.95 -3.35
N ASP A 46 -13.38 4.99 -2.15
CA ASP A 46 -12.01 4.55 -1.93
C ASP A 46 -11.92 3.03 -1.73
N THR A 47 -10.88 2.45 -2.28
CA THR A 47 -10.49 1.07 -1.99
C THR A 47 -9.06 1.04 -1.48
N CYS A 48 -8.85 0.44 -0.29
CA CYS A 48 -7.50 0.16 0.18
C CYS A 48 -7.26 -1.32 0.43
N SER A 49 -6.05 -1.77 0.22
CA SER A 49 -5.64 -3.12 0.59
C SER A 49 -4.18 -3.19 0.99
N LEU A 50 -3.90 -4.11 1.90
CA LEU A 50 -2.57 -4.41 2.39
C LEU A 50 -2.43 -5.93 2.56
N PHE A 51 -1.51 -6.54 1.84
CA PHE A 51 -1.25 -7.97 1.97
C PHE A 51 0.20 -8.35 1.64
N ARG A 52 0.57 -9.56 2.05
CA ARG A 52 1.90 -10.12 1.79
C ARG A 52 1.80 -11.21 0.74
N TYR A 53 2.78 -11.25 -0.16
CA TYR A 53 2.98 -12.35 -1.10
C TYR A 53 4.47 -12.64 -1.25
N GLY A 54 4.86 -13.87 -0.93
CA GLY A 54 6.28 -14.22 -0.81
C GLY A 54 6.99 -13.34 0.21
N ALA A 55 8.07 -12.69 -0.21
CA ALA A 55 8.83 -11.73 0.60
C ALA A 55 8.36 -10.29 0.45
N CYS A 56 7.33 -10.05 -0.35
CA CYS A 56 6.86 -8.72 -0.66
C CYS A 56 5.61 -8.36 0.16
N THR A 57 5.53 -7.09 0.57
CA THR A 57 4.33 -6.46 1.12
C THR A 57 3.82 -5.47 0.08
N LEU A 58 2.58 -5.62 -0.35
CA LEU A 58 1.90 -4.70 -1.26
C LEU A 58 0.81 -3.94 -0.51
N CYS A 59 0.88 -2.61 -0.57
CA CYS A 59 -0.18 -1.71 -0.13
C CYS A 59 -0.69 -0.92 -1.32
N THR A 60 -2.01 -0.81 -1.45
CA THR A 60 -2.66 -0.03 -2.52
C THR A 60 -3.76 0.83 -1.93
N ILE A 61 -3.86 2.06 -2.41
CA ILE A 61 -5.02 2.94 -2.26
C ILE A 61 -5.45 3.34 -3.66
N SER A 62 -6.73 3.21 -3.94
CA SER A 62 -7.36 3.65 -5.20
C SER A 62 -8.62 4.42 -4.84
N ASP A 63 -8.77 5.60 -5.39
CA ASP A 63 -9.94 6.44 -5.27
C ASP A 63 -10.63 6.49 -6.63
N GLY A 64 -11.90 6.10 -6.65
CA GLY A 64 -12.75 6.10 -7.84
C GLY A 64 -13.36 7.47 -8.07
N MET A 65 -13.18 8.02 -9.26
CA MET A 65 -13.72 9.35 -9.58
C MET A 65 -15.25 9.33 -9.62
N GLY A 66 -15.84 10.31 -8.97
CA GLY A 66 -17.30 10.42 -8.82
C GLY A 66 -17.73 10.11 -7.39
N ASN A 67 -18.99 9.69 -7.22
CA ASN A 67 -19.55 9.41 -5.90
C ASN A 67 -20.30 8.08 -5.88
N GLY A 68 -20.32 7.44 -4.73
CA GLY A 68 -21.12 6.26 -4.43
C GLY A 68 -20.68 5.02 -5.20
N ALA A 69 -21.66 4.19 -5.63
CA ALA A 69 -21.42 2.87 -6.19
C ALA A 69 -20.49 2.85 -7.43
N MET A 70 -20.56 3.84 -8.30
CA MET A 70 -19.71 3.89 -9.51
C MET A 70 -18.25 4.16 -9.14
N ALA A 71 -17.98 5.05 -8.18
CA ALA A 71 -16.63 5.30 -7.67
C ALA A 71 -16.08 4.04 -6.98
N ALA A 72 -16.88 3.42 -6.12
CA ALA A 72 -16.53 2.18 -5.42
C ALA A 72 -16.20 1.03 -6.40
N GLU A 73 -16.99 0.88 -7.46
CA GLU A 73 -16.75 -0.13 -8.51
C GLU A 73 -15.43 0.16 -9.26
N SER A 74 -15.19 1.42 -9.65
CA SER A 74 -13.99 1.83 -10.37
C SER A 74 -12.72 1.60 -9.56
N SER A 75 -12.69 2.06 -8.31
CA SER A 75 -11.53 1.90 -7.42
C SER A 75 -11.25 0.43 -7.10
N SER A 76 -12.32 -0.35 -6.83
CA SER A 76 -12.22 -1.78 -6.55
C SER A 76 -11.72 -2.58 -7.77
N LEU A 77 -12.21 -2.26 -8.96
CA LEU A 77 -11.79 -2.89 -10.21
C LEU A 77 -10.30 -2.63 -10.49
N VAL A 78 -9.87 -1.35 -10.43
CA VAL A 78 -8.48 -0.95 -10.67
C VAL A 78 -7.55 -1.60 -9.65
N SER A 79 -7.86 -1.50 -8.35
CA SER A 79 -7.07 -2.11 -7.28
C SER A 79 -7.00 -3.63 -7.41
N GLY A 80 -8.13 -4.30 -7.67
CA GLY A 80 -8.19 -5.75 -7.78
C GLY A 80 -7.42 -6.30 -8.99
N ILE A 81 -7.50 -5.66 -10.17
CA ILE A 81 -6.72 -6.06 -11.35
C ILE A 81 -5.23 -5.83 -11.09
N PHE A 82 -4.87 -4.66 -10.55
CA PHE A 82 -3.48 -4.32 -10.23
C PHE A 82 -2.83 -5.37 -9.34
N GLN A 83 -3.47 -5.72 -8.23
CA GLN A 83 -2.96 -6.71 -7.29
C GLN A 83 -2.71 -8.06 -7.95
N ARG A 84 -3.65 -8.56 -8.76
CA ARG A 84 -3.50 -9.85 -9.48
C ARG A 84 -2.33 -9.81 -10.44
N MET A 85 -2.14 -8.70 -11.16
CA MET A 85 -1.00 -8.53 -12.08
C MET A 85 0.33 -8.53 -11.33
N ILE A 86 0.41 -7.82 -10.19
CA ILE A 86 1.64 -7.77 -9.39
C ILE A 86 1.98 -9.14 -8.79
N VAL A 87 1.01 -9.83 -8.23
CA VAL A 87 1.20 -11.19 -7.68
C VAL A 87 1.63 -12.18 -8.76
N SER A 88 1.19 -12.01 -10.01
CA SER A 88 1.63 -12.80 -11.16
C SER A 88 3.02 -12.41 -11.70
N GLY A 89 3.69 -11.42 -11.09
CA GLY A 89 5.06 -11.02 -11.43
C GLY A 89 5.16 -9.91 -12.47
N MET A 90 4.05 -9.21 -12.78
CA MET A 90 4.09 -8.05 -13.66
C MET A 90 4.77 -6.87 -12.95
N GLU A 91 5.53 -6.08 -13.68
CA GLU A 91 6.15 -4.85 -13.19
C GLU A 91 5.09 -3.77 -12.97
N LEU A 92 5.26 -2.93 -11.89
CA LEU A 92 4.23 -2.01 -11.42
C LEU A 92 3.75 -1.02 -12.51
N SER A 93 4.68 -0.38 -13.21
CA SER A 93 4.31 0.60 -14.24
C SER A 93 3.62 -0.05 -15.44
N ARG A 94 4.04 -1.27 -15.78
CA ARG A 94 3.40 -2.05 -16.84
C ARG A 94 1.97 -2.44 -16.45
N ALA A 95 1.76 -2.84 -15.18
CA ALA A 95 0.43 -3.16 -14.68
C ALA A 95 -0.52 -1.95 -14.82
N VAL A 96 -0.09 -0.75 -14.41
CA VAL A 96 -0.89 0.47 -14.55
C VAL A 96 -1.23 0.77 -16.02
N ARG A 97 -0.24 0.70 -16.93
CA ARG A 97 -0.49 0.90 -18.36
C ARG A 97 -1.45 -0.14 -18.93
N THR A 98 -1.30 -1.40 -18.52
CA THR A 98 -2.20 -2.46 -18.98
C THR A 98 -3.63 -2.25 -18.46
N ILE A 99 -3.80 -1.86 -17.20
CA ILE A 99 -5.13 -1.56 -16.64
C ILE A 99 -5.76 -0.42 -17.42
N ASN A 100 -5.01 0.66 -17.70
CA ASN A 100 -5.52 1.79 -18.46
C ASN A 100 -6.05 1.42 -19.85
N GLN A 101 -5.46 0.38 -20.48
CA GLN A 101 -5.93 -0.15 -21.76
C GLN A 101 -7.14 -1.10 -21.62
N LEU A 102 -7.33 -1.70 -20.44
CA LEU A 102 -8.41 -2.67 -20.20
C LEU A 102 -9.70 -2.04 -19.67
N VAL A 103 -9.58 -0.90 -18.97
CA VAL A 103 -10.77 -0.24 -18.42
C VAL A 103 -11.57 0.48 -19.50
N HIS A 104 -12.87 0.50 -19.34
CA HIS A 104 -13.78 1.20 -20.24
C HIS A 104 -13.78 2.71 -19.98
N SER A 105 -14.31 3.47 -20.95
CA SER A 105 -14.35 4.94 -20.94
C SER A 105 -15.05 5.58 -19.74
N ASP A 106 -15.78 4.79 -18.96
CA ASP A 106 -16.51 5.27 -17.78
C ASP A 106 -15.84 4.90 -16.45
N THR A 107 -14.67 4.26 -16.51
CA THR A 107 -13.90 3.84 -15.33
C THR A 107 -12.72 4.79 -15.14
N TYR A 108 -12.80 5.62 -14.13
CA TYR A 108 -11.74 6.56 -13.76
C TYR A 108 -11.35 6.34 -12.31
N ALA A 109 -10.08 6.14 -12.06
CA ALA A 109 -9.58 5.99 -10.69
C ALA A 109 -8.14 6.47 -10.55
N THR A 110 -7.80 6.93 -9.36
CA THR A 110 -6.41 7.09 -8.94
C THR A 110 -5.81 5.75 -8.55
N LEU A 111 -4.50 5.66 -8.50
CA LEU A 111 -3.81 4.53 -7.89
C LEU A 111 -2.53 5.00 -7.21
N ASP A 112 -2.44 4.72 -5.94
CA ASP A 112 -1.22 4.79 -5.15
C ASP A 112 -0.85 3.38 -4.69
N ALA A 113 0.32 2.89 -5.07
CA ALA A 113 0.73 1.55 -4.68
C ALA A 113 2.21 1.51 -4.31
N ILE A 114 2.51 0.79 -3.23
CA ILE A 114 3.88 0.51 -2.80
C ILE A 114 4.07 -0.99 -2.65
N CYS A 115 5.13 -1.50 -3.28
CA CYS A 115 5.59 -2.88 -3.15
C CYS A 115 6.94 -2.88 -2.43
N ILE A 116 7.00 -3.47 -1.25
CA ILE A 116 8.21 -3.55 -0.42
C ILE A 116 8.76 -4.96 -0.47
N ASP A 117 9.98 -5.11 -0.98
CA ASP A 117 10.75 -6.36 -0.97
C ASP A 117 11.54 -6.43 0.34
N ALA A 118 11.07 -7.23 1.29
CA ALA A 118 11.67 -7.36 2.61
C ALA A 118 13.06 -8.02 2.59
N HIS A 119 13.39 -8.82 1.56
CA HIS A 119 14.72 -9.41 1.41
C HIS A 119 15.75 -8.41 0.91
N LYS A 120 15.35 -7.47 0.05
CA LYS A 120 16.24 -6.44 -0.49
C LYS A 120 16.22 -5.15 0.32
N GLY A 121 15.24 -4.98 1.20
CA GLY A 121 15.03 -3.72 1.92
C GLY A 121 14.69 -2.56 0.97
N SER A 122 14.08 -2.85 -0.17
CA SER A 122 13.75 -1.84 -1.16
C SER A 122 12.25 -1.75 -1.39
N ALA A 123 11.76 -0.54 -1.67
CA ALA A 123 10.38 -0.30 -2.05
C ALA A 123 10.29 0.30 -3.44
N TYR A 124 9.23 -0.08 -4.13
CA TYR A 124 8.85 0.46 -5.44
C TYR A 124 7.46 1.06 -5.32
N LEU A 125 7.35 2.35 -5.61
CA LEU A 125 6.07 3.05 -5.65
C LEU A 125 5.66 3.26 -7.09
N VAL A 126 4.37 3.16 -7.34
CA VAL A 126 3.74 3.63 -8.57
C VAL A 126 2.54 4.49 -8.22
N LYS A 127 2.45 5.64 -8.87
CA LYS A 127 1.39 6.62 -8.65
C LYS A 127 0.71 6.97 -9.96
N SER A 128 -0.61 7.09 -9.91
CA SER A 128 -1.46 7.59 -10.98
C SER A 128 -2.47 8.54 -10.38
N ALA A 129 -2.22 9.86 -10.51
CA ALA A 129 -2.99 10.96 -9.91
C ALA A 129 -3.22 10.86 -8.39
N ALA A 130 -2.40 10.09 -7.70
CA ALA A 130 -2.57 9.86 -6.27
C ALA A 130 -1.95 10.97 -5.41
N CYS A 131 -2.49 11.13 -4.21
CA CYS A 131 -1.97 12.01 -3.17
C CYS A 131 -0.50 11.73 -2.87
N PRO A 132 0.26 12.68 -2.33
CA PRO A 132 1.63 12.43 -1.92
C PRO A 132 1.70 11.34 -0.86
N THR A 133 2.60 10.38 -1.04
CA THR A 133 2.99 9.45 0.03
C THR A 133 4.04 10.12 0.89
N LEU A 134 3.93 10.01 2.20
CA LEU A 134 4.89 10.55 3.15
C LEU A 134 5.79 9.43 3.67
N LEU A 135 7.11 9.66 3.66
CA LEU A 135 8.09 8.81 4.30
C LEU A 135 8.70 9.57 5.47
N LEU A 136 8.44 9.08 6.67
CA LEU A 136 9.05 9.58 7.90
C LEU A 136 10.29 8.74 8.20
N ARG A 137 11.45 9.40 8.23
CA ARG A 137 12.76 8.79 8.52
C ARG A 137 13.45 9.55 9.65
N GLY A 138 13.42 9.00 10.84
CA GLY A 138 13.82 9.73 12.03
C GLY A 138 12.98 11.00 12.19
N SER A 139 13.61 12.17 12.19
CA SER A 139 12.92 13.48 12.26
C SER A 139 12.65 14.09 10.88
N GLU A 140 13.06 13.45 9.80
CA GLU A 140 12.89 13.96 8.45
C GLU A 140 11.57 13.44 7.84
N LEU A 141 10.80 14.34 7.25
CA LEU A 141 9.60 14.01 6.49
C LEU A 141 9.85 14.22 5.00
N ILE A 142 9.88 13.13 4.25
CA ILE A 142 10.12 13.12 2.81
C ILE A 142 8.77 12.96 2.11
N ARG A 143 8.47 13.87 1.20
CA ARG A 143 7.25 13.84 0.40
C ARG A 143 7.52 13.20 -0.96
N LEU A 144 6.83 12.10 -1.26
CA LEU A 144 6.89 11.35 -2.50
C LEU A 144 5.64 11.67 -3.34
N SER A 145 5.81 12.47 -4.38
CA SER A 145 4.68 12.95 -5.21
C SER A 145 4.84 12.49 -6.64
N GLY A 146 3.70 12.32 -7.33
CA GLY A 146 3.59 12.11 -8.77
C GLY A 146 2.89 13.28 -9.46
N ARG A 147 2.86 13.25 -10.79
CA ARG A 147 2.17 14.23 -11.67
C ARG A 147 1.37 13.56 -12.76
N SER A 148 1.31 12.23 -12.78
CA SER A 148 0.56 11.46 -13.77
C SER A 148 -0.94 11.67 -13.64
N LEU A 149 -1.66 11.38 -14.71
CA LEU A 149 -3.11 11.45 -14.76
C LEU A 149 -3.77 10.21 -14.15
N PRO A 150 -5.05 10.28 -13.79
CA PRO A 150 -5.83 9.10 -13.38
C PRO A 150 -5.90 8.04 -14.48
N ILE A 151 -6.06 6.80 -14.07
CA ILE A 151 -6.33 5.68 -14.95
C ILE A 151 -7.69 5.91 -15.64
N GLY A 152 -7.76 5.67 -16.93
CA GLY A 152 -8.96 5.78 -17.76
C GLY A 152 -9.15 7.14 -18.47
N ILE A 153 -8.45 8.21 -18.03
CA ILE A 153 -8.66 9.57 -18.61
C ILE A 153 -8.02 9.73 -19.99
N VAL A 154 -6.88 9.09 -20.23
CA VAL A 154 -6.14 9.19 -21.50
C VAL A 154 -5.87 7.81 -22.08
N GLU A 155 -5.72 7.72 -23.41
CA GLU A 155 -5.44 6.44 -24.07
C GLU A 155 -4.09 5.85 -23.62
N GLU A 156 -3.06 6.68 -23.49
CA GLU A 156 -1.73 6.27 -23.03
C GLU A 156 -1.36 6.98 -21.74
N ILE A 157 -1.16 6.22 -20.68
CA ILE A 157 -0.76 6.73 -19.37
C ILE A 157 0.72 6.47 -19.09
N GLN A 158 1.38 7.45 -18.47
CA GLN A 158 2.73 7.31 -17.92
C GLN A 158 2.65 7.47 -16.39
N PRO A 159 2.58 6.37 -15.62
CA PRO A 159 2.55 6.47 -14.17
C PRO A 159 3.90 6.94 -13.63
N ASP A 160 3.87 7.66 -12.52
CA ASP A 160 5.08 8.00 -11.80
C ASP A 160 5.60 6.79 -11.04
N CYS A 161 6.89 6.49 -11.21
CA CYS A 161 7.56 5.36 -10.56
C CYS A 161 8.74 5.85 -9.73
N LEU A 162 8.77 5.44 -8.47
CA LEU A 162 9.82 5.79 -7.53
C LEU A 162 10.42 4.51 -6.93
N ARG A 163 11.73 4.52 -6.72
CA ARG A 163 12.41 3.45 -6.00
C ARG A 163 13.07 4.02 -4.76
N LEU A 164 12.88 3.35 -3.64
CA LEU A 164 13.44 3.72 -2.35
C LEU A 164 14.27 2.58 -1.79
N GLN A 165 15.35 2.92 -1.09
CA GLN A 165 16.01 2.02 -0.18
C GLN A 165 15.48 2.32 1.22
N LEU A 166 14.83 1.34 1.83
CA LEU A 166 14.24 1.48 3.15
C LEU A 166 15.29 1.22 4.25
N GLN A 167 15.06 1.82 5.39
CA GLN A 167 15.86 1.69 6.60
C GLN A 167 14.96 1.25 7.76
N GLU A 168 15.56 0.66 8.77
CA GLU A 168 14.90 0.42 10.04
C GLU A 168 14.40 1.74 10.64
N GLY A 169 13.16 1.75 11.13
CA GLY A 169 12.50 2.94 11.66
C GLY A 169 11.80 3.81 10.61
N ASP A 170 11.89 3.47 9.32
CA ASP A 170 11.09 4.16 8.30
C ASP A 170 9.60 3.92 8.52
N GLU A 171 8.81 4.98 8.40
CA GLU A 171 7.35 4.89 8.40
C GLU A 171 6.79 5.52 7.12
N ILE A 172 5.94 4.77 6.43
CA ILE A 172 5.34 5.18 5.17
C ILE A 172 3.86 5.40 5.41
N ILE A 173 3.37 6.59 5.04
CA ILE A 173 1.98 6.99 5.21
C ILE A 173 1.41 7.33 3.84
N MET A 174 0.40 6.57 3.42
CA MET A 174 -0.36 6.77 2.20
C MET A 174 -1.77 7.22 2.57
N PHE A 175 -2.38 8.09 1.79
CA PHE A 175 -3.74 8.57 2.05
C PHE A 175 -4.42 9.06 0.78
N SER A 176 -5.77 9.03 0.77
CA SER A 176 -6.60 9.62 -0.30
C SER A 176 -6.81 11.11 -0.08
N ASP A 177 -7.41 11.80 -1.06
CA ASP A 177 -7.57 13.26 -1.07
C ASP A 177 -8.61 13.78 -0.06
N GLY A 178 -9.50 12.92 0.42
CA GLY A 178 -10.37 13.24 1.56
C GLY A 178 -9.63 13.46 2.89
N VAL A 179 -8.31 13.14 2.95
CA VAL A 179 -7.47 13.42 4.11
C VAL A 179 -6.57 14.61 3.81
N HIS A 180 -6.72 15.69 4.58
CA HIS A 180 -5.88 16.85 4.39
C HIS A 180 -4.44 16.58 4.89
N PRO A 181 -3.38 16.87 4.11
CA PRO A 181 -2.00 16.61 4.51
C PRO A 181 -1.60 17.18 5.88
N GLN A 182 -2.20 18.32 6.25
CA GLN A 182 -1.96 18.95 7.55
C GLN A 182 -2.43 18.07 8.71
N GLU A 183 -3.50 17.30 8.54
CA GLU A 183 -4.02 16.38 9.57
C GLU A 183 -3.02 15.26 9.86
N ILE A 184 -2.37 14.75 8.81
CA ILE A 184 -1.29 13.76 8.95
C ILE A 184 -0.08 14.36 9.66
N LEU A 185 0.33 15.60 9.27
CA LEU A 185 1.45 16.29 9.91
C LEU A 185 1.22 16.59 11.39
N GLU A 186 0.00 16.97 11.75
CA GLU A 186 -0.37 17.17 13.16
C GLU A 186 -0.33 15.85 13.92
N TRP A 187 -0.89 14.79 13.34
CA TRP A 187 -0.88 13.48 13.96
C TRP A 187 0.54 12.92 14.14
N THR A 188 1.44 13.05 13.15
CA THR A 188 2.83 12.56 13.28
C THR A 188 3.61 13.24 14.41
N ARG A 189 3.22 14.43 14.84
CA ARG A 189 3.84 15.14 15.98
C ARG A 189 3.27 14.73 17.34
N GLU A 190 2.04 14.23 17.35
CA GLU A 190 1.27 13.92 18.56
C GLU A 190 1.15 12.42 18.82
N LYS A 191 1.54 11.58 17.86
CA LYS A 191 1.36 10.13 17.96
C LYS A 191 2.16 9.53 19.11
N ASP A 192 1.61 8.50 19.71
CA ASP A 192 2.24 7.70 20.75
C ASP A 192 3.00 6.52 20.11
N GLU A 193 4.32 6.62 20.09
CA GLU A 193 5.22 5.61 19.49
C GLU A 193 5.19 4.25 20.22
N THR A 194 4.56 4.17 21.40
CA THR A 194 4.40 2.90 22.15
C THR A 194 3.30 2.01 21.59
N GLN A 195 2.44 2.52 20.72
CA GLN A 195 1.35 1.78 20.11
C GLN A 195 1.83 0.99 18.87
N ASP A 196 1.14 -0.12 18.61
CA ASP A 196 1.30 -0.82 17.34
C ASP A 196 0.66 -0.02 16.19
N VAL A 197 1.00 -0.37 14.95
CA VAL A 197 0.51 0.33 13.74
C VAL A 197 -1.01 0.40 13.68
N ARG A 198 -1.71 -0.63 14.16
CA ARG A 198 -3.18 -0.65 14.17
C ARG A 198 -3.75 0.31 15.19
N GLY A 199 -3.16 0.36 16.38
CA GLY A 199 -3.53 1.30 17.43
C GLY A 199 -3.36 2.74 16.98
N GLU A 200 -2.20 3.05 16.39
CA GLU A 200 -1.91 4.38 15.84
C GLU A 200 -2.89 4.79 14.75
N LEU A 201 -3.15 3.89 13.78
CA LEU A 201 -4.12 4.14 12.72
C LEU A 201 -5.51 4.37 13.30
N SER A 202 -5.95 3.55 14.26
CA SER A 202 -7.27 3.71 14.88
C SER A 202 -7.44 5.04 15.61
N VAL A 203 -6.38 5.57 16.23
CA VAL A 203 -6.38 6.91 16.85
C VAL A 203 -6.55 7.99 15.79
N LEU A 204 -5.76 7.91 14.71
CA LEU A 204 -5.86 8.84 13.59
C LEU A 204 -7.26 8.81 12.97
N MET A 205 -7.77 7.63 12.61
CA MET A 205 -9.08 7.47 11.98
C MET A 205 -10.23 7.96 12.87
N ARG A 206 -10.13 7.81 14.18
CA ARG A 206 -11.09 8.38 15.13
C ARG A 206 -11.07 9.90 15.13
N LYS A 207 -9.88 10.52 15.07
CA LYS A 207 -9.70 11.97 14.93
C LYS A 207 -10.30 12.47 13.61
N LEU A 208 -10.08 11.73 12.53
CA LEU A 208 -10.66 12.04 11.23
C LEU A 208 -12.19 11.93 11.23
N LYS A 209 -12.76 10.89 11.85
CA LYS A 209 -14.23 10.70 11.99
C LYS A 209 -14.91 11.78 12.79
N SER A 210 -14.22 12.44 13.71
CA SER A 210 -14.80 13.51 14.54
C SER A 210 -15.05 14.82 13.79
N ARG A 211 -14.59 14.94 12.53
CA ARG A 211 -14.76 16.10 11.66
C ARG A 211 -15.74 15.79 10.53
N GLU A 212 -16.50 16.80 10.11
CA GLU A 212 -17.32 16.68 8.92
C GLU A 212 -16.45 16.51 7.69
N ARG A 213 -16.76 15.52 6.83
CA ARG A 213 -15.99 15.17 5.65
C ARG A 213 -16.80 15.41 4.39
N SER A 214 -16.18 16.07 3.42
CA SER A 214 -16.75 16.25 2.08
C SER A 214 -16.43 15.11 1.13
N ASP A 215 -15.43 14.27 1.48
CA ASP A 215 -14.96 13.16 0.65
C ASP A 215 -14.54 11.96 1.48
N ASP A 216 -14.52 10.80 0.85
CA ASP A 216 -14.07 9.55 1.43
C ASP A 216 -12.61 9.65 1.86
N SER A 217 -12.29 9.09 3.00
CA SER A 217 -10.98 9.27 3.63
C SER A 217 -10.33 7.93 3.93
N THR A 218 -9.22 7.67 3.28
CA THR A 218 -8.46 6.42 3.43
C THR A 218 -7.04 6.72 3.88
N VAL A 219 -6.55 5.95 4.83
CA VAL A 219 -5.15 6.02 5.30
C VAL A 219 -4.58 4.61 5.40
N ALA A 220 -3.34 4.47 4.96
CA ALA A 220 -2.51 3.31 5.21
C ALA A 220 -1.18 3.73 5.85
N ILE A 221 -0.76 2.99 6.88
CA ILE A 221 0.51 3.19 7.58
C ILE A 221 1.30 1.89 7.49
N LEU A 222 2.57 1.99 7.09
CA LEU A 222 3.51 0.88 7.09
C LEU A 222 4.75 1.27 7.88
N LYS A 223 5.13 0.45 8.86
CA LYS A 223 6.35 0.59 9.65
C LYS A 223 7.38 -0.46 9.23
N VAL A 224 8.61 -0.01 9.14
CA VAL A 224 9.75 -0.83 8.73
C VAL A 224 10.60 -1.11 9.95
N GLU A 225 10.68 -2.38 10.32
CA GLU A 225 11.45 -2.86 11.45
C GLU A 225 12.61 -3.73 10.96
N ARG A 226 13.62 -3.89 11.79
CA ARG A 226 14.64 -4.88 11.54
C ARG A 226 14.05 -6.28 11.70
N TYR A 227 14.41 -7.17 10.81
CA TYR A 227 14.06 -8.57 11.00
C TYR A 227 15.00 -9.20 12.03
N GLU A 228 14.47 -9.53 13.18
CA GLU A 228 15.19 -10.29 14.22
C GLU A 228 15.08 -11.80 13.89
N VAL A 229 16.21 -12.50 13.91
CA VAL A 229 16.33 -13.93 13.59
C VAL A 229 16.11 -14.77 14.84
#